data_a2d622d8840f058e00f0f0fdb545f948
#
_entry.id   a2d622d8840f058e00f0f0fdb545f948
#
_cell.length_a   1.000
_cell.length_b   1.000
_cell.length_c   1.000
_cell.angle_alpha   90.00
_cell.angle_beta   90.00
_cell.angle_gamma   90.00
#
_symmetry.space_group_name_H-M   'P 1'
#
loop_
_entity.id
_entity.type
_entity.pdbx_description
1 polymer ?
#
loop_
_entity_poly.entity_id
_entity_poly.type
_entity_poly.pdbx_seq_one_letter_code
_entity_poly.pdbx_strand_id
1 'polypeptide(L)'
;RQNTQSSCSRSLSRFQHFVFRKDYSPLHAVGISIFHSIAAFNNAGFDNLGGMHNLIPYKDNILLNITTDVLVIVGGIGFLVLVDIVKQKSFKKLCLHSKVAISMTAVLLIGGTLILKATENITWMGAFFQSMTTRTAGFSTYNIGNFSKAGLFAMCILMFIGASPGSTGGGVKTTTIFVM
;
A
#
# COMPACT_ATOMS: atom_id res chain seq x y z
N ARG A 1 -1.84 23.84 -3.52
CA ARG A 1 -1.31 22.73 -2.67
C ARG A 1 -2.18 21.46 -2.69
N GLN A 2 -3.48 21.53 -2.95
CA GLN A 2 -4.37 20.39 -3.16
C GLN A 2 -4.21 19.73 -4.56
N ASN A 3 -3.61 20.43 -5.52
CA ASN A 3 -3.54 19.97 -6.91
C ASN A 3 -2.60 18.79 -7.17
N THR A 4 -1.53 18.61 -6.42
CA THR A 4 -0.56 17.53 -6.67
C THR A 4 -1.08 16.16 -6.21
N GLN A 5 -1.75 16.13 -5.08
CA GLN A 5 -2.39 14.94 -4.52
C GLN A 5 -3.53 14.43 -5.41
N SER A 6 -4.40 15.37 -5.84
CA SER A 6 -5.52 15.04 -6.72
C SER A 6 -5.09 14.66 -8.14
N SER A 7 -3.92 15.13 -8.60
CA SER A 7 -3.38 14.77 -9.92
C SER A 7 -2.78 13.38 -9.94
N CYS A 8 -2.05 12.98 -8.89
CA CYS A 8 -1.48 11.63 -8.77
C CYS A 8 -2.59 10.58 -8.67
N SER A 9 -3.57 10.79 -7.80
CA SER A 9 -4.72 9.90 -7.64
C SER A 9 -5.54 9.78 -8.94
N ARG A 10 -5.76 10.89 -9.65
CA ARG A 10 -6.50 10.88 -10.94
C ARG A 10 -5.77 10.15 -12.06
N SER A 11 -4.46 10.26 -12.14
CA SER A 11 -3.69 9.53 -13.16
C SER A 11 -3.72 8.03 -12.88
N LEU A 12 -3.54 7.61 -11.64
CA LEU A 12 -3.55 6.20 -11.24
C LEU A 12 -4.95 5.57 -11.34
N SER A 13 -6.03 6.33 -11.08
CA SER A 13 -7.40 5.86 -11.28
C SER A 13 -7.72 5.49 -12.75
N ARG A 14 -7.10 6.18 -13.72
CA ARG A 14 -7.26 5.82 -15.15
C ARG A 14 -6.67 4.45 -15.49
N PHE A 15 -5.53 4.09 -14.88
CA PHE A 15 -4.93 2.77 -15.08
C PHE A 15 -5.80 1.67 -14.45
N GLN A 16 -6.35 1.91 -13.27
CA GLN A 16 -7.28 0.98 -12.63
C GLN A 16 -8.58 0.83 -13.41
N HIS A 17 -9.11 1.92 -13.99
CA HIS A 17 -10.27 1.87 -14.87
C HIS A 17 -10.08 0.95 -16.07
N PHE A 18 -8.88 0.93 -16.67
CA PHE A 18 -8.58 0.04 -17.79
C PHE A 18 -8.68 -1.45 -17.40
N VAL A 19 -8.34 -1.77 -16.17
CA VAL A 19 -8.43 -3.15 -15.63
C VAL A 19 -9.90 -3.52 -15.38
N PHE A 20 -10.62 -2.70 -14.60
CA PHE A 20 -12.00 -2.99 -14.22
C PHE A 20 -13.01 -2.94 -15.37
N ARG A 21 -12.68 -2.24 -16.46
CA ARG A 21 -13.53 -2.20 -17.67
C ARG A 21 -13.71 -3.56 -18.34
N LYS A 22 -12.86 -4.54 -18.04
CA LYS A 22 -13.00 -5.90 -18.61
C LYS A 22 -14.18 -6.66 -17.99
N ASP A 23 -14.45 -6.42 -16.71
CA ASP A 23 -15.40 -7.21 -15.92
C ASP A 23 -16.69 -6.46 -15.60
N TYR A 24 -16.68 -5.12 -15.69
CA TYR A 24 -17.81 -4.25 -15.33
C TYR A 24 -18.19 -3.31 -16.46
N SER A 25 -19.46 -2.84 -16.44
CA SER A 25 -19.93 -1.80 -17.38
C SER A 25 -19.05 -0.53 -17.25
N PRO A 26 -18.88 0.24 -18.33
CA PRO A 26 -17.94 1.37 -18.34
C PRO A 26 -18.18 2.40 -17.22
N LEU A 27 -19.44 2.71 -16.92
CA LEU A 27 -19.80 3.67 -15.89
C LEU A 27 -19.50 3.11 -14.49
N HIS A 28 -19.80 1.83 -14.25
CA HIS A 28 -19.51 1.16 -12.98
C HIS A 28 -18.01 0.99 -12.76
N ALA A 29 -17.25 0.65 -13.81
CA ALA A 29 -15.79 0.57 -13.74
C ALA A 29 -15.12 1.91 -13.36
N VAL A 30 -15.65 3.04 -13.81
CA VAL A 30 -15.18 4.37 -13.37
C VAL A 30 -15.42 4.57 -11.88
N GLY A 31 -16.61 4.24 -11.39
CA GLY A 31 -16.96 4.35 -9.97
C GLY A 31 -16.06 3.51 -9.09
N ILE A 32 -15.86 2.23 -9.45
CA ILE A 32 -14.95 1.30 -8.74
C ILE A 32 -13.53 1.85 -8.71
N SER A 33 -13.02 2.33 -9.86
CA SER A 33 -11.65 2.83 -9.98
C SER A 33 -11.40 4.06 -9.11
N ILE A 34 -12.35 5.00 -9.08
CA ILE A 34 -12.26 6.19 -8.23
C ILE A 34 -12.29 5.78 -6.75
N PHE A 35 -13.25 4.93 -6.37
CA PHE A 35 -13.38 4.44 -5.00
C PHE A 35 -12.12 3.72 -4.55
N HIS A 36 -11.62 2.76 -5.36
CA HIS A 36 -10.41 2.00 -5.04
C HIS A 36 -9.17 2.88 -4.91
N SER A 37 -9.00 3.88 -5.81
CA SER A 37 -7.88 4.83 -5.73
C SER A 37 -7.92 5.65 -4.44
N ILE A 38 -9.09 6.09 -4.01
CA ILE A 38 -9.28 6.84 -2.77
C ILE A 38 -9.03 5.93 -1.56
N ALA A 39 -9.60 4.72 -1.56
CA ALA A 39 -9.41 3.75 -0.48
C ALA A 39 -7.94 3.33 -0.33
N ALA A 40 -7.23 3.09 -1.45
CA ALA A 40 -5.81 2.75 -1.45
C ALA A 40 -4.94 3.89 -0.93
N PHE A 41 -5.18 5.13 -1.38
CA PHE A 41 -4.43 6.29 -0.91
C PHE A 41 -4.62 6.57 0.59
N ASN A 42 -5.84 6.33 1.10
CA ASN A 42 -6.16 6.51 2.52
C ASN A 42 -5.81 5.28 3.38
N ASN A 43 -5.20 4.24 2.82
CA ASN A 43 -4.90 2.98 3.50
C ASN A 43 -6.15 2.38 4.20
N ALA A 44 -7.31 2.46 3.55
CA ALA A 44 -8.58 2.08 4.14
C ALA A 44 -8.95 0.61 3.93
N GLY A 45 -8.41 -0.04 2.89
CA GLY A 45 -8.61 -1.47 2.62
C GLY A 45 -10.00 -1.89 2.16
N PHE A 46 -10.90 -0.94 1.96
CA PHE A 46 -12.25 -1.24 1.47
C PHE A 46 -12.25 -1.48 -0.03
N ASP A 47 -13.00 -2.48 -0.46
CA ASP A 47 -13.33 -2.71 -1.86
C ASP A 47 -14.84 -2.55 -2.14
N ASN A 48 -15.17 -2.33 -3.39
CA ASN A 48 -16.53 -2.25 -3.90
C ASN A 48 -16.74 -3.24 -5.06
N LEU A 49 -15.97 -4.35 -5.06
CA LEU A 49 -16.02 -5.37 -6.13
C LEU A 49 -17.17 -6.36 -5.92
N GLY A 50 -17.72 -6.44 -4.71
CA GLY A 50 -18.74 -7.41 -4.32
C GLY A 50 -18.17 -8.80 -3.99
N GLY A 51 -19.00 -9.66 -3.38
CA GLY A 51 -18.66 -11.07 -3.15
C GLY A 51 -17.63 -11.35 -2.05
N MET A 52 -17.20 -10.37 -1.27
CA MET A 52 -16.21 -10.52 -0.18
C MET A 52 -14.85 -11.10 -0.62
N HIS A 53 -14.49 -10.96 -1.89
CA HIS A 53 -13.25 -11.54 -2.44
C HIS A 53 -12.08 -10.55 -2.47
N ASN A 54 -12.28 -9.28 -2.14
CA ASN A 54 -11.27 -8.23 -2.21
C ASN A 54 -10.56 -8.23 -3.58
N LEU A 55 -9.22 -8.13 -3.62
CA LEU A 55 -8.44 -8.15 -4.87
C LEU A 55 -7.98 -9.56 -5.28
N ILE A 56 -8.47 -10.64 -4.66
CA ILE A 56 -8.08 -12.02 -4.97
C ILE A 56 -8.26 -12.37 -6.46
N PRO A 57 -9.38 -11.99 -7.15
CA PRO A 57 -9.53 -12.25 -8.58
C PRO A 57 -8.49 -11.58 -9.47
N TYR A 58 -7.86 -10.51 -8.97
CA TYR A 58 -6.89 -9.69 -9.69
C TYR A 58 -5.45 -9.90 -9.23
N LYS A 59 -5.15 -10.99 -8.50
CA LYS A 59 -3.81 -11.30 -7.96
C LYS A 59 -2.69 -11.28 -9.00
N ASP A 60 -2.99 -11.70 -10.24
CA ASP A 60 -2.04 -11.79 -11.34
C ASP A 60 -2.00 -10.52 -12.21
N ASN A 61 -2.82 -9.53 -11.91
CA ASN A 61 -2.86 -8.28 -12.66
C ASN A 61 -1.77 -7.32 -12.15
N ILE A 62 -0.63 -7.31 -12.84
CA ILE A 62 0.55 -6.51 -12.49
C ILE A 62 0.20 -5.02 -12.41
N LEU A 63 -0.60 -4.52 -13.36
CA LEU A 63 -0.93 -3.10 -13.43
C LEU A 63 -1.72 -2.64 -12.20
N LEU A 64 -2.75 -3.40 -11.81
CA LEU A 64 -3.58 -3.08 -10.66
C LEU A 64 -2.77 -3.17 -9.36
N ASN A 65 -1.99 -4.22 -9.19
CA ASN A 65 -1.18 -4.42 -7.98
C ASN A 65 -0.15 -3.29 -7.81
N ILE A 66 0.63 -2.97 -8.85
CA ILE A 66 1.62 -1.88 -8.76
C ILE A 66 0.96 -0.52 -8.51
N THR A 67 -0.17 -0.22 -9.18
CA THR A 67 -0.85 1.07 -8.96
C THR A 67 -1.40 1.18 -7.55
N THR A 68 -1.93 0.10 -6.98
CA THR A 68 -2.41 0.04 -5.60
C THR A 68 -1.24 0.18 -4.62
N ASP A 69 -0.13 -0.54 -4.84
CA ASP A 69 1.08 -0.45 -4.01
C ASP A 69 1.62 0.98 -3.96
N VAL A 70 1.74 1.65 -5.10
CA VAL A 70 2.21 3.04 -5.16
C VAL A 70 1.29 3.98 -4.38
N LEU A 71 -0.03 3.84 -4.54
CA LEU A 71 -0.99 4.67 -3.81
C LEU A 71 -0.89 4.48 -2.29
N VAL A 72 -0.83 3.23 -1.84
CA VAL A 72 -0.71 2.90 -0.42
C VAL A 72 0.61 3.39 0.18
N ILE A 73 1.73 3.19 -0.53
CA ILE A 73 3.05 3.67 -0.09
C ILE A 73 3.05 5.19 0.03
N VAL A 74 2.54 5.90 -0.98
CA VAL A 74 2.48 7.37 -0.97
C VAL A 74 1.60 7.88 0.17
N GLY A 75 0.45 7.25 0.42
CA GLY A 75 -0.41 7.56 1.55
C GLY A 75 0.24 7.28 2.92
N GLY A 76 0.94 6.12 3.02
CA GLY A 76 1.58 5.64 4.25
C GLY A 76 2.88 6.35 4.65
N ILE A 77 3.58 6.97 3.71
CA ILE A 77 4.80 7.75 4.01
C ILE A 77 4.48 9.04 4.78
N GLY A 78 3.32 9.62 4.54
CA GLY A 78 2.86 10.82 5.22
C GLY A 78 3.08 12.12 4.44
N PHE A 79 2.13 13.05 4.62
CA PHE A 79 2.09 14.30 3.87
C PHE A 79 3.33 15.18 4.08
N LEU A 80 3.84 15.26 5.30
CA LEU A 80 5.03 16.08 5.62
C LEU A 80 6.26 15.61 4.86
N VAL A 81 6.43 14.30 4.77
CA VAL A 81 7.55 13.68 4.04
C VAL A 81 7.41 13.93 2.53
N LEU A 82 6.20 13.82 1.98
CA LEU A 82 5.94 14.12 0.58
C LEU A 82 6.26 15.57 0.22
N VAL A 83 5.87 16.52 1.06
CA VAL A 83 6.20 17.94 0.87
C VAL A 83 7.71 18.17 0.92
N ASP A 84 8.41 17.52 1.84
CA ASP A 84 9.86 17.63 1.97
C ASP A 84 10.58 17.05 0.73
N ILE A 85 10.16 15.89 0.23
CA ILE A 85 10.68 15.29 -1.02
C ILE A 85 10.52 16.24 -2.21
N VAL A 86 9.33 16.81 -2.39
CA VAL A 86 9.03 17.71 -3.52
C VAL A 86 9.86 18.99 -3.44
N LYS A 87 10.09 19.53 -2.23
CA LYS A 87 10.89 20.75 -2.02
C LYS A 87 12.38 20.53 -2.22
N GLN A 88 12.93 19.48 -1.63
CA GLN A 88 14.39 19.28 -1.54
C GLN A 88 14.96 18.54 -2.75
N LYS A 89 14.17 17.70 -3.44
CA LYS A 89 14.56 16.90 -4.62
C LYS A 89 15.89 16.10 -4.47
N SER A 90 16.43 16.04 -3.23
CA SER A 90 17.69 15.34 -2.93
C SER A 90 17.60 14.69 -1.56
N PHE A 91 17.86 13.39 -1.49
CA PHE A 91 17.79 12.60 -0.24
C PHE A 91 18.71 13.18 0.85
N LYS A 92 19.89 13.69 0.48
CA LYS A 92 20.86 14.27 1.43
C LYS A 92 20.32 15.50 2.16
N LYS A 93 19.45 16.29 1.50
CA LYS A 93 18.91 17.55 2.03
C LYS A 93 17.58 17.38 2.77
N LEU A 94 17.00 16.17 2.78
CA LEU A 94 15.77 15.89 3.51
C LEU A 94 15.96 16.06 5.02
N CYS A 95 14.88 16.46 5.70
CA CYS A 95 14.78 16.45 7.15
C CYS A 95 15.11 15.07 7.74
N LEU A 96 15.65 15.01 8.93
CA LEU A 96 15.93 13.74 9.62
C LEU A 96 14.67 12.86 9.73
N HIS A 97 13.54 13.46 10.07
CA HIS A 97 12.25 12.79 10.12
C HIS A 97 11.89 12.09 8.79
N SER A 98 12.06 12.79 7.65
CA SER A 98 11.78 12.25 6.32
C SER A 98 12.73 11.10 5.95
N LYS A 99 14.01 11.21 6.30
CA LYS A 99 15.00 10.16 6.09
C LYS A 99 14.63 8.89 6.86
N VAL A 100 14.30 9.03 8.14
CA VAL A 100 13.89 7.90 9.00
C VAL A 100 12.62 7.26 8.46
N ALA A 101 11.60 8.05 8.11
CA ALA A 101 10.33 7.54 7.58
C ALA A 101 10.54 6.72 6.29
N ILE A 102 11.33 7.22 5.35
CA ILE A 102 11.60 6.55 4.08
C ILE A 102 12.44 5.28 4.30
N SER A 103 13.52 5.36 5.07
CA SER A 103 14.41 4.23 5.32
C SER A 103 13.70 3.10 6.06
N MET A 104 12.94 3.41 7.12
CA MET A 104 12.16 2.42 7.86
C MET A 104 11.07 1.79 6.99
N THR A 105 10.40 2.58 6.15
CA THR A 105 9.42 2.05 5.19
C THR A 105 10.08 1.07 4.22
N ALA A 106 11.23 1.40 3.65
CA ALA A 106 11.95 0.52 2.73
C ALA A 106 12.41 -0.78 3.43
N VAL A 107 13.00 -0.68 4.62
CA VAL A 107 13.46 -1.84 5.41
C VAL A 107 12.30 -2.79 5.73
N LEU A 108 11.17 -2.25 6.20
CA LEU A 108 10.00 -3.05 6.54
C LEU A 108 9.34 -3.70 5.32
N LEU A 109 9.27 -2.99 4.18
CA LEU A 109 8.73 -3.56 2.94
C LEU A 109 9.62 -4.69 2.43
N ILE A 110 10.93 -4.48 2.34
CA ILE A 110 11.86 -5.49 1.85
C ILE A 110 11.92 -6.68 2.83
N GLY A 111 12.10 -6.40 4.12
CA GLY A 111 12.15 -7.44 5.16
C GLY A 111 10.86 -8.27 5.22
N GLY A 112 9.70 -7.60 5.23
CA GLY A 112 8.40 -8.27 5.20
C GLY A 112 8.20 -9.11 3.95
N THR A 113 8.60 -8.62 2.78
CA THR A 113 8.53 -9.37 1.52
C THR A 113 9.39 -10.64 1.58
N LEU A 114 10.62 -10.53 2.07
CA LEU A 114 11.53 -11.68 2.20
C LEU A 114 10.98 -12.71 3.19
N ILE A 115 10.49 -12.29 4.34
CA ILE A 115 9.91 -13.17 5.35
C ILE A 115 8.68 -13.89 4.78
N LEU A 116 7.73 -13.14 4.18
CA LEU A 116 6.52 -13.73 3.60
C LEU A 116 6.83 -14.65 2.43
N LYS A 117 7.84 -14.32 1.61
CA LYS A 117 8.27 -15.21 0.52
C LYS A 117 8.94 -16.51 1.05
N ALA A 118 9.65 -16.44 2.18
CA ALA A 118 10.28 -17.59 2.80
C ALA A 118 9.28 -18.49 3.53
N THR A 119 8.20 -17.92 4.09
CA THR A 119 7.20 -18.68 4.86
C THR A 119 6.03 -19.18 4.01
N GLU A 120 5.75 -18.51 2.89
CA GLU A 120 4.58 -18.78 2.07
C GLU A 120 4.93 -19.05 0.61
N ASN A 121 4.17 -19.97 -0.01
CA ASN A 121 4.36 -20.35 -1.40
C ASN A 121 3.61 -19.41 -2.36
N ILE A 122 3.93 -18.10 -2.29
CA ILE A 122 3.31 -17.05 -3.07
C ILE A 122 4.30 -16.44 -4.08
N THR A 123 3.81 -15.74 -5.10
CA THR A 123 4.66 -15.04 -6.07
C THR A 123 5.42 -13.89 -5.39
N TRP A 124 6.55 -13.46 -5.97
CA TRP A 124 7.29 -12.30 -5.46
C TRP A 124 6.45 -11.03 -5.40
N MET A 125 5.64 -10.80 -6.44
CA MET A 125 4.71 -9.67 -6.46
C MET A 125 3.65 -9.79 -5.36
N GLY A 126 3.11 -11.00 -5.14
CA GLY A 126 2.17 -11.26 -4.05
C GLY A 126 2.80 -11.08 -2.67
N ALA A 127 4.05 -11.51 -2.47
CA ALA A 127 4.77 -11.29 -1.21
C ALA A 127 4.99 -9.80 -0.93
N PHE A 128 5.37 -9.04 -1.96
CA PHE A 128 5.53 -7.58 -1.86
C PHE A 128 4.20 -6.90 -1.53
N PHE A 129 3.14 -7.24 -2.27
CA PHE A 129 1.80 -6.71 -2.03
C PHE A 129 1.30 -7.01 -0.62
N GLN A 130 1.47 -8.25 -0.14
CA GLN A 130 1.05 -8.63 1.22
C GLN A 130 1.90 -7.95 2.30
N SER A 131 3.21 -7.79 2.09
CA SER A 131 4.07 -7.03 3.00
C SER A 131 3.67 -5.57 3.09
N MET A 132 3.29 -4.96 1.96
CA MET A 132 2.83 -3.59 1.91
C MET A 132 1.45 -3.43 2.57
N THR A 133 0.49 -4.30 2.25
CA THR A 133 -0.89 -4.18 2.73
C THR A 133 -1.03 -4.44 4.22
N THR A 134 -0.21 -5.31 4.81
CA THR A 134 -0.19 -5.58 6.27
C THR A 134 0.17 -4.34 7.08
N ARG A 135 0.87 -3.38 6.49
CA ARG A 135 1.20 -2.11 7.13
C ARG A 135 0.05 -1.09 7.05
N THR A 136 -1.16 -1.53 7.43
CA THR A 136 -2.38 -0.72 7.60
C THR A 136 -3.21 -0.43 6.35
N ALA A 137 -2.92 -1.02 5.19
CA ALA A 137 -3.75 -0.83 4.00
C ALA A 137 -5.00 -1.73 3.97
N GLY A 138 -4.86 -3.02 4.30
CA GLY A 138 -6.00 -3.92 4.46
C GLY A 138 -6.50 -4.61 3.19
N PHE A 139 -5.91 -4.37 2.02
CA PHE A 139 -6.24 -5.10 0.79
C PHE A 139 -5.64 -6.50 0.82
N SER A 140 -6.27 -7.47 0.13
CA SER A 140 -5.76 -8.83 0.04
C SER A 140 -5.86 -9.39 -1.37
N THR A 141 -4.75 -9.94 -1.87
CA THR A 141 -4.68 -10.66 -3.14
C THR A 141 -4.62 -12.18 -2.95
N TYR A 142 -4.48 -12.63 -1.71
CA TYR A 142 -4.49 -14.05 -1.33
C TYR A 142 -5.44 -14.30 -0.18
N ASN A 143 -5.98 -15.50 -0.08
CA ASN A 143 -6.78 -15.89 1.09
C ASN A 143 -5.85 -16.10 2.29
N ILE A 144 -5.89 -15.16 3.23
CA ILE A 144 -5.05 -15.17 4.45
C ILE A 144 -5.32 -16.41 5.31
N GLY A 145 -6.53 -16.98 5.26
CA GLY A 145 -6.87 -18.20 5.98
C GLY A 145 -6.07 -19.43 5.59
N ASN A 146 -5.44 -19.41 4.40
CA ASN A 146 -4.60 -20.51 3.91
C ASN A 146 -3.12 -20.34 4.25
N PHE A 147 -2.74 -19.26 4.94
CA PHE A 147 -1.35 -19.01 5.30
C PHE A 147 -0.90 -19.87 6.46
N SER A 148 0.39 -20.18 6.48
CA SER A 148 1.03 -20.92 7.57
C SER A 148 0.99 -20.13 8.88
N LYS A 149 1.09 -20.82 10.01
CA LYS A 149 1.16 -20.17 11.34
C LYS A 149 2.35 -19.19 11.43
N ALA A 150 3.46 -19.52 10.76
CA ALA A 150 4.65 -18.65 10.71
C ALA A 150 4.40 -17.38 9.90
N GLY A 151 3.75 -17.51 8.74
CA GLY A 151 3.36 -16.37 7.91
C GLY A 151 2.37 -15.45 8.62
N LEU A 152 1.34 -16.02 9.27
CA LEU A 152 0.39 -15.25 10.07
C LEU A 152 1.07 -14.51 11.23
N PHE A 153 1.99 -15.14 11.94
CA PHE A 153 2.74 -14.49 13.01
C PHE A 153 3.60 -13.33 12.49
N ALA A 154 4.29 -13.52 11.37
CA ALA A 154 5.06 -12.46 10.72
C ALA A 154 4.15 -11.28 10.30
N MET A 155 2.97 -11.57 9.74
CA MET A 155 1.98 -10.55 9.41
C MET A 155 1.51 -9.77 10.64
N CYS A 156 1.27 -10.44 11.77
CA CYS A 156 0.89 -9.77 13.03
C CYS A 156 1.96 -8.77 13.49
N ILE A 157 3.25 -9.13 13.41
CA ILE A 157 4.35 -8.22 13.73
C ILE A 157 4.37 -7.02 12.78
N LEU A 158 4.22 -7.24 11.47
CA LEU A 158 4.19 -6.18 10.48
C LEU A 158 2.98 -5.24 10.67
N MET A 159 1.82 -5.78 11.04
CA MET A 159 0.61 -4.99 11.33
C MET A 159 0.77 -4.11 12.56
N PHE A 160 1.52 -4.57 13.59
CA PHE A 160 1.81 -3.77 14.77
C PHE A 160 2.67 -2.54 14.43
N ILE A 161 3.63 -2.69 13.49
CA ILE A 161 4.47 -1.61 13.00
C ILE A 161 3.74 -0.89 11.86
N GLY A 162 3.02 0.14 12.22
CA GLY A 162 2.18 0.89 11.28
C GLY A 162 2.94 1.85 10.37
N ALA A 163 2.23 2.88 9.94
CA ALA A 163 2.73 3.87 8.98
C ALA A 163 3.52 5.01 9.66
N SER A 164 4.05 5.93 8.85
CA SER A 164 4.82 7.07 9.32
C SER A 164 3.94 8.15 10.00
N PRO A 165 4.49 9.00 10.86
CA PRO A 165 3.75 10.13 11.44
C PRO A 165 3.22 11.08 10.34
N GLY A 166 1.99 11.56 10.53
CA GLY A 166 1.34 12.43 9.53
C GLY A 166 0.90 11.72 8.25
N SER A 167 0.80 10.39 8.29
CA SER A 167 0.25 9.54 7.23
C SER A 167 -1.22 9.19 7.50
N THR A 168 -1.87 8.61 6.50
CA THR A 168 -3.23 8.09 6.60
C THR A 168 -3.30 6.74 7.34
N GLY A 169 -2.16 6.05 7.53
CA GLY A 169 -2.12 4.73 8.17
C GLY A 169 -2.09 4.80 9.71
N GLY A 170 -2.60 3.75 10.35
CA GLY A 170 -2.61 3.55 11.81
C GLY A 170 -1.34 2.89 12.37
N GLY A 171 -1.47 2.22 13.51
CA GLY A 171 -0.41 1.45 14.17
C GLY A 171 0.65 2.28 14.89
N VAL A 172 1.64 1.58 15.48
CA VAL A 172 2.81 2.22 16.11
C VAL A 172 3.65 2.89 15.02
N LYS A 173 3.92 4.17 15.18
CA LYS A 173 4.60 4.95 14.14
C LYS A 173 6.04 4.48 13.92
N THR A 174 6.46 4.46 12.65
CA THR A 174 7.81 4.02 12.27
C THR A 174 8.92 4.77 12.99
N THR A 175 8.72 6.07 13.26
CA THR A 175 9.68 6.88 14.03
C THR A 175 9.76 6.46 15.49
N THR A 176 8.68 6.00 16.10
CA THR A 176 8.68 5.49 17.48
C THR A 176 9.52 4.21 17.56
N ILE A 177 9.34 3.28 16.64
CA ILE A 177 10.14 2.04 16.55
C ILE A 177 11.63 2.35 16.33
N PHE A 178 11.93 3.38 15.54
CA PHE A 178 13.33 3.77 15.28
C PHE A 178 14.04 4.34 16.50
N VAL A 179 13.31 4.99 17.41
CA VAL A 179 13.88 5.61 18.63
C VAL A 179 13.99 4.61 19.78
N MET A 180 13.19 3.54 19.80
CA MET A 180 13.25 2.46 20.80
C MET A 180 14.46 1.55 20.60
#